data_c2f80bee19da5fb5b70ae180815fffda
#
_entry.id   c2f80bee19da5fb5b70ae180815fffda
#
_cell.length_a   1.000
_cell.length_b   1.000
_cell.length_c   1.000
_cell.angle_alpha   90.00
_cell.angle_beta   90.00
_cell.angle_gamma   90.00
#
_symmetry.space_group_name_H-M   'P 1'
#
loop_
_entity.id
_entity.type
_entity.pdbx_description
1 polymer ?
#
loop_
_entity_poly.entity_id
_entity_poly.type
_entity_poly.pdbx_seq_one_letter_code
_entity_poly.pdbx_strand_id
1 'polypeptide(L)'
;MEPTIIVSINVHENLSFLEKQIENVKTHLLIPHKVILNCSVAFHKELEERKAFVKNENVILNPVPLDKKRYHGSLLKGIYSNLEWSRKNYGFDYFLVLSSRTFFYRNFGVLDLQQLPKRESYKTLKNIEKSNKHKRFSSFLQTKLARHIKKNGPERFVACAHEGLFFDSKNCDTICDFLESRKAIRDELFKWKWCVEEFALQTICSFKNGYYYSIGTGLQTYKIDNVP
;
A
#
# COMPACT_ATOMS: atom_id res chain seq x y z
N MET A 1 3.91 24.88 -4.82
CA MET A 1 2.68 24.08 -4.76
C MET A 1 2.76 23.16 -3.54
N GLU A 2 1.65 23.01 -2.84
CA GLU A 2 1.58 22.00 -1.77
C GLU A 2 1.58 20.60 -2.39
N PRO A 3 2.28 19.64 -1.76
CA PRO A 3 2.31 18.26 -2.25
C PRO A 3 0.91 17.62 -2.17
N THR A 4 0.60 16.74 -3.11
CA THR A 4 -0.65 15.98 -3.16
C THR A 4 -0.42 14.52 -2.85
N ILE A 5 -1.26 13.94 -2.01
CA ILE A 5 -1.16 12.54 -1.57
C ILE A 5 -2.32 11.71 -2.09
N ILE A 6 -2.05 10.56 -2.66
CA ILE A 6 -3.02 9.48 -2.83
C ILE A 6 -2.96 8.56 -1.63
N VAL A 7 -4.09 8.39 -0.94
CA VAL A 7 -4.25 7.43 0.15
C VAL A 7 -4.93 6.18 -0.37
N SER A 8 -4.21 5.08 -0.40
CA SER A 8 -4.72 3.78 -0.88
C SER A 8 -5.21 2.94 0.28
N ILE A 9 -6.47 2.54 0.26
CA ILE A 9 -7.08 1.68 1.26
C ILE A 9 -7.63 0.41 0.59
N ASN A 10 -7.17 -0.75 1.06
CA ASN A 10 -7.80 -2.03 0.77
C ASN A 10 -8.90 -2.29 1.79
N VAL A 11 -10.15 -2.17 1.38
CA VAL A 11 -11.30 -2.26 2.30
C VAL A 11 -11.67 -3.71 2.55
N HIS A 12 -11.81 -4.06 3.84
CA HIS A 12 -12.23 -5.38 4.32
C HIS A 12 -13.33 -5.26 5.38
N GLU A 13 -13.63 -4.05 5.82
CA GLU A 13 -14.53 -3.76 6.92
C GLU A 13 -15.90 -3.32 6.40
N ASN A 14 -16.86 -3.20 7.31
CA ASN A 14 -18.18 -2.67 6.97
C ASN A 14 -18.17 -1.15 6.72
N LEU A 15 -19.28 -0.63 6.20
CA LEU A 15 -19.40 0.78 5.85
C LEU A 15 -19.15 1.73 7.03
N SER A 16 -19.73 1.44 8.21
CA SER A 16 -19.55 2.31 9.38
C SER A 16 -18.10 2.44 9.82
N PHE A 17 -17.33 1.34 9.74
CA PHE A 17 -15.91 1.39 10.03
C PHE A 17 -15.13 2.20 8.99
N LEU A 18 -15.47 2.01 7.72
CA LEU A 18 -14.85 2.74 6.61
C LEU A 18 -15.13 4.25 6.71
N GLU A 19 -16.35 4.65 7.06
CA GLU A 19 -16.71 6.05 7.28
C GLU A 19 -15.86 6.68 8.38
N LYS A 20 -15.69 6.00 9.51
CA LYS A 20 -14.80 6.45 10.59
C LYS A 20 -13.36 6.59 10.14
N GLN A 21 -12.86 5.65 9.33
CA GLN A 21 -11.50 5.71 8.81
C GLN A 21 -11.32 6.89 7.86
N ILE A 22 -12.26 7.13 6.97
CA ILE A 22 -12.23 8.26 6.04
C ILE A 22 -12.28 9.59 6.80
N GLU A 23 -13.15 9.70 7.81
CA GLU A 23 -13.21 10.91 8.65
C GLU A 23 -11.91 11.13 9.42
N ASN A 24 -11.30 10.07 9.91
CA ASN A 24 -9.98 10.14 10.55
C ASN A 24 -8.90 10.64 9.58
N VAL A 25 -8.84 10.10 8.36
CA VAL A 25 -7.90 10.58 7.33
C VAL A 25 -8.15 12.06 7.04
N LYS A 26 -9.39 12.46 6.83
CA LYS A 26 -9.77 13.86 6.56
C LYS A 26 -9.39 14.81 7.70
N THR A 27 -9.57 14.37 8.94
CA THR A 27 -9.26 15.19 10.13
C THR A 27 -7.77 15.34 10.37
N HIS A 28 -7.01 14.29 10.17
CA HIS A 28 -5.61 14.23 10.59
C HIS A 28 -4.58 14.38 9.49
N LEU A 29 -4.91 14.07 8.24
CA LEU A 29 -4.01 14.29 7.10
C LEU A 29 -4.23 15.72 6.56
N LEU A 30 -3.39 16.64 7.01
CA LEU A 30 -3.52 18.09 6.72
C LEU A 30 -2.96 18.49 5.35
N ILE A 31 -2.54 17.53 4.54
CA ILE A 31 -2.01 17.74 3.19
C ILE A 31 -3.12 17.43 2.18
N PRO A 32 -3.22 18.16 1.06
CA PRO A 32 -4.17 17.86 -0.02
C PRO A 32 -4.10 16.38 -0.42
N HIS A 33 -5.24 15.67 -0.38
CA HIS A 33 -5.24 14.24 -0.64
C HIS A 33 -6.52 13.74 -1.31
N LYS A 34 -6.40 12.58 -1.95
CA LYS A 34 -7.54 11.75 -2.40
C LYS A 34 -7.42 10.36 -1.82
N VAL A 35 -8.56 9.80 -1.41
CA VAL A 35 -8.65 8.44 -0.87
C VAL A 35 -9.17 7.52 -1.96
N ILE A 36 -8.39 6.51 -2.34
CA ILE A 36 -8.77 5.51 -3.34
C ILE A 36 -9.08 4.18 -2.62
N LEU A 37 -10.31 3.74 -2.77
CA LEU A 37 -10.82 2.55 -2.11
C LEU A 37 -10.82 1.37 -3.08
N ASN A 38 -10.10 0.29 -2.76
CA ASN A 38 -10.24 -0.99 -3.43
C ASN A 38 -11.05 -1.95 -2.56
N CYS A 39 -12.24 -2.30 -3.00
CA CYS A 39 -13.22 -3.10 -2.28
C CYS A 39 -13.34 -4.51 -2.86
N SER A 40 -13.95 -5.43 -2.12
CA SER A 40 -14.47 -6.68 -2.68
C SER A 40 -15.61 -6.40 -3.66
N VAL A 41 -15.90 -7.33 -4.55
CA VAL A 41 -17.00 -7.18 -5.54
C VAL A 41 -18.34 -6.90 -4.86
N ALA A 42 -18.66 -7.67 -3.83
CA ALA A 42 -19.92 -7.50 -3.10
C ALA A 42 -20.01 -6.15 -2.39
N PHE A 43 -18.93 -5.73 -1.70
CA PHE A 43 -18.94 -4.47 -0.97
C PHE A 43 -18.90 -3.25 -1.90
N HIS A 44 -18.22 -3.35 -3.03
CA HIS A 44 -18.23 -2.31 -4.07
C HIS A 44 -19.67 -2.04 -4.55
N LYS A 45 -20.42 -3.10 -4.89
CA LYS A 45 -21.81 -3.00 -5.28
C LYS A 45 -22.69 -2.38 -4.17
N GLU A 46 -22.50 -2.79 -2.91
CA GLU A 46 -23.20 -2.19 -1.77
C GLU A 46 -22.95 -0.67 -1.67
N LEU A 47 -21.69 -0.22 -1.83
CA LEU A 47 -21.35 1.19 -1.78
C LEU A 47 -21.96 1.99 -2.93
N GLU A 48 -22.02 1.41 -4.14
CA GLU A 48 -22.68 2.03 -5.29
C GLU A 48 -24.19 2.14 -5.08
N GLU A 49 -24.86 1.08 -4.64
CA GLU A 49 -26.30 1.06 -4.36
C GLU A 49 -26.70 2.07 -3.28
N ARG A 50 -25.89 2.20 -2.23
CA ARG A 50 -26.10 3.17 -1.17
C ARG A 50 -25.68 4.58 -1.54
N LYS A 51 -25.11 4.79 -2.72
CA LYS A 51 -24.49 6.05 -3.14
C LYS A 51 -23.50 6.60 -2.06
N ALA A 52 -22.80 5.67 -1.40
CA ALA A 52 -21.84 6.02 -0.38
C ALA A 52 -20.74 6.90 -0.99
N PHE A 53 -20.36 7.95 -0.27
CA PHE A 53 -19.30 8.89 -0.66
C PHE A 53 -19.55 9.72 -1.94
N VAL A 54 -20.70 9.65 -2.58
CA VAL A 54 -21.02 10.44 -3.81
C VAL A 54 -20.83 11.95 -3.62
N LYS A 55 -21.04 12.44 -2.40
CA LYS A 55 -20.83 13.86 -2.06
C LYS A 55 -19.40 14.19 -1.62
N ASN A 56 -18.52 13.21 -1.57
CA ASN A 56 -17.14 13.40 -1.11
C ASN A 56 -16.20 13.26 -2.32
N GLU A 57 -15.89 14.37 -2.97
CA GLU A 57 -15.03 14.42 -4.17
C GLU A 57 -13.61 13.90 -3.93
N ASN A 58 -13.20 13.77 -2.67
CA ASN A 58 -11.89 13.24 -2.29
C ASN A 58 -11.89 11.74 -2.03
N VAL A 59 -13.05 11.07 -2.05
CA VAL A 59 -13.16 9.62 -1.86
C VAL A 59 -13.65 8.96 -3.14
N ILE A 60 -12.85 8.06 -3.66
CA ILE A 60 -13.05 7.48 -4.98
C ILE A 60 -13.04 5.96 -4.87
N LEU A 61 -14.07 5.32 -5.41
CA LEU A 61 -14.07 3.87 -5.57
C LEU A 61 -13.23 3.51 -6.79
N ASN A 62 -12.25 2.65 -6.60
CA ASN A 62 -11.51 2.06 -7.71
C ASN A 62 -12.49 1.22 -8.55
N PRO A 63 -12.65 1.49 -9.85
CA PRO A 63 -13.63 0.77 -10.70
C PRO A 63 -13.29 -0.71 -10.92
N VAL A 64 -12.16 -1.18 -10.40
CA VAL A 64 -11.75 -2.59 -10.47
C VAL A 64 -11.84 -3.22 -9.08
N PRO A 65 -13.03 -3.67 -8.63
CA PRO A 65 -13.18 -4.35 -7.37
C PRO A 65 -12.45 -5.70 -7.38
N LEU A 66 -11.92 -6.11 -6.24
CA LEU A 66 -11.13 -7.32 -6.12
C LEU A 66 -11.47 -8.08 -4.84
N ASP A 67 -11.88 -9.34 -4.98
CA ASP A 67 -11.99 -10.23 -3.83
C ASP A 67 -10.60 -10.57 -3.30
N LYS A 68 -10.42 -10.30 -2.01
CA LYS A 68 -9.15 -10.43 -1.33
C LYS A 68 -9.18 -11.58 -0.32
N LYS A 69 -8.09 -12.33 -0.29
CA LYS A 69 -7.88 -13.39 0.71
C LYS A 69 -6.82 -12.94 1.70
N ARG A 70 -7.10 -13.12 2.98
CA ARG A 70 -6.13 -12.79 4.04
C ARG A 70 -4.79 -13.47 3.79
N TYR A 71 -3.69 -12.76 4.01
CA TYR A 71 -2.32 -13.22 3.76
C TYR A 71 -2.08 -13.75 2.34
N HIS A 72 -2.71 -13.15 1.36
CA HIS A 72 -2.60 -13.57 -0.04
C HIS A 72 -2.19 -12.39 -0.92
N GLY A 73 -1.51 -12.65 -2.03
CA GLY A 73 -1.10 -11.63 -3.01
C GLY A 73 -2.23 -10.80 -3.60
N SER A 74 -3.48 -11.19 -3.38
CA SER A 74 -4.64 -10.37 -3.70
C SER A 74 -4.69 -9.04 -2.91
N LEU A 75 -4.06 -8.95 -1.73
CA LEU A 75 -3.88 -7.69 -1.01
C LEU A 75 -2.92 -6.77 -1.77
N LEU A 76 -1.77 -7.30 -2.18
CA LEU A 76 -0.83 -6.60 -3.04
C LEU A 76 -1.50 -6.16 -4.35
N LYS A 77 -2.30 -7.04 -4.97
CA LYS A 77 -3.04 -6.71 -6.19
C LYS A 77 -3.99 -5.53 -5.98
N GLY A 78 -4.66 -5.43 -4.83
CA GLY A 78 -5.52 -4.31 -4.49
C GLY A 78 -4.74 -3.00 -4.34
N ILE A 79 -3.59 -3.02 -3.65
CA ILE A 79 -2.70 -1.85 -3.52
C ILE A 79 -2.21 -1.41 -4.91
N TYR A 80 -1.74 -2.35 -5.71
CA TYR A 80 -1.26 -2.09 -7.07
C TYR A 80 -2.37 -1.56 -7.98
N SER A 81 -3.57 -2.11 -7.90
CA SER A 81 -4.74 -1.61 -8.65
C SER A 81 -5.05 -0.14 -8.33
N ASN A 82 -5.00 0.24 -7.05
CA ASN A 82 -5.15 1.63 -6.65
C ASN A 82 -4.02 2.51 -7.19
N LEU A 83 -2.77 2.05 -7.13
CA LEU A 83 -1.61 2.78 -7.63
C LEU A 83 -1.70 2.99 -9.15
N GLU A 84 -1.93 1.90 -9.91
CA GLU A 84 -2.04 1.93 -11.36
C GLU A 84 -3.18 2.86 -11.81
N TRP A 85 -4.33 2.77 -11.16
CA TRP A 85 -5.47 3.60 -11.48
C TRP A 85 -5.21 5.07 -11.14
N SER A 86 -4.62 5.36 -9.99
CA SER A 86 -4.28 6.73 -9.58
C SER A 86 -3.27 7.37 -10.53
N ARG A 87 -2.24 6.62 -10.94
CA ARG A 87 -1.23 7.08 -11.90
C ARG A 87 -1.84 7.50 -13.24
N LYS A 88 -2.89 6.80 -13.68
CA LYS A 88 -3.57 7.10 -14.97
C LYS A 88 -4.52 8.28 -14.89
N ASN A 89 -5.05 8.59 -13.71
CA ASN A 89 -6.16 9.53 -13.56
C ASN A 89 -5.80 10.81 -12.78
N TYR A 90 -4.71 10.82 -12.02
CA TYR A 90 -4.33 11.94 -11.17
C TYR A 90 -2.84 12.22 -11.21
N GLY A 91 -2.50 13.53 -11.16
CA GLY A 91 -1.16 13.95 -10.74
C GLY A 91 -1.06 13.89 -9.22
N PHE A 92 0.00 13.31 -8.69
CA PHE A 92 0.27 13.27 -7.25
C PHE A 92 1.77 13.18 -6.97
N ASP A 93 2.17 13.63 -5.79
CA ASP A 93 3.57 13.59 -5.35
C ASP A 93 3.87 12.34 -4.55
N TYR A 94 2.89 11.85 -3.81
CA TYR A 94 3.06 10.69 -2.91
C TYR A 94 1.87 9.74 -2.94
N PHE A 95 2.18 8.47 -2.70
CA PHE A 95 1.23 7.37 -2.55
C PHE A 95 1.39 6.72 -1.18
N LEU A 96 0.37 6.84 -0.33
CA LEU A 96 0.31 6.31 1.03
C LEU A 96 -0.53 5.04 1.06
N VAL A 97 0.01 3.96 1.62
CA VAL A 97 -0.71 2.70 1.83
C VAL A 97 -1.23 2.63 3.26
N LEU A 98 -2.54 2.48 3.41
CA LEU A 98 -3.19 2.19 4.68
C LEU A 98 -3.93 0.84 4.60
N SER A 99 -3.92 0.08 5.68
CA SER A 99 -4.86 -1.03 5.84
C SER A 99 -6.23 -0.51 6.26
N SER A 100 -7.26 -1.34 6.09
CA SER A 100 -8.63 -0.97 6.50
C SER A 100 -8.81 -0.69 8.00
N ARG A 101 -7.78 -0.93 8.82
CA ARG A 101 -7.80 -0.74 10.28
C ARG A 101 -6.76 0.24 10.78
N THR A 102 -6.13 0.98 9.89
CA THR A 102 -5.06 1.92 10.24
C THR A 102 -5.63 3.33 10.34
N PHE A 103 -5.38 3.99 11.46
CA PHE A 103 -5.84 5.33 11.77
C PHE A 103 -4.67 6.21 12.15
N PHE A 104 -4.74 7.49 11.79
CA PHE A 104 -3.86 8.50 12.36
C PHE A 104 -4.29 8.77 13.80
N TYR A 105 -3.34 8.81 14.73
CA TYR A 105 -3.58 9.20 16.12
C TYR A 105 -3.09 10.62 16.41
N ARG A 106 -2.47 11.28 15.44
CA ARG A 106 -2.06 12.68 15.47
C ARG A 106 -2.13 13.28 14.08
N ASN A 107 -2.12 14.61 14.03
CA ASN A 107 -2.06 15.33 12.77
C ASN A 107 -0.75 15.03 12.04
N PHE A 108 -0.85 14.95 10.71
CA PHE A 108 0.24 14.75 9.78
C PHE A 108 0.19 15.85 8.71
N GLY A 109 1.17 16.73 8.72
CA GLY A 109 1.25 17.90 7.84
C GLY A 109 2.53 17.93 7.00
N VAL A 110 2.73 19.03 6.28
CA VAL A 110 3.89 19.23 5.40
C VAL A 110 5.22 19.10 6.16
N LEU A 111 5.30 19.60 7.40
CA LEU A 111 6.52 19.47 8.21
C LEU A 111 6.84 18.01 8.56
N ASP A 112 5.80 17.21 8.87
CA ASP A 112 5.98 15.77 9.10
C ASP A 112 6.47 15.07 7.84
N LEU A 113 5.93 15.44 6.67
CA LEU A 113 6.35 14.88 5.38
C LEU A 113 7.83 15.17 5.09
N GLN A 114 8.30 16.39 5.37
CA GLN A 114 9.70 16.79 5.19
C GLN A 114 10.65 16.05 6.14
N GLN A 115 10.16 15.66 7.31
CA GLN A 115 10.91 14.94 8.32
C GLN A 115 10.80 13.42 8.20
N LEU A 116 10.01 12.91 7.25
CA LEU A 116 9.90 11.47 7.04
C LEU A 116 11.29 10.87 6.81
N PRO A 117 11.70 9.92 7.65
CA PRO A 117 13.00 9.30 7.49
C PRO A 117 13.02 8.57 6.14
N LYS A 118 13.91 9.01 5.26
CA LYS A 118 14.24 8.23 4.06
C LYS A 118 14.72 6.86 4.54
N ARG A 119 13.92 5.87 4.33
CA ARG A 119 14.29 4.49 4.60
C ARG A 119 15.00 3.97 3.37
N GLU A 120 16.32 3.98 3.42
CA GLU A 120 17.08 3.19 2.47
C GLU A 120 16.63 1.75 2.60
N SER A 121 16.11 1.26 1.52
CA SER A 121 15.50 -0.06 1.41
C SER A 121 16.35 -1.20 1.98
N TYR A 122 17.66 -1.08 2.04
CA TYR A 122 18.56 -2.13 2.53
C TYR A 122 18.95 -2.02 4.01
N LYS A 123 18.83 -0.85 4.66
CA LYS A 123 19.24 -0.67 6.08
C LYS A 123 18.18 -1.12 7.09
N THR A 124 16.92 -1.09 6.72
CA THR A 124 15.81 -1.50 7.59
C THR A 124 15.59 -2.99 7.60
N LEU A 125 16.15 -3.68 6.64
CA LEU A 125 16.04 -5.11 6.50
C LEU A 125 17.38 -5.74 6.79
N LYS A 126 17.65 -5.84 8.05
CA LYS A 126 18.61 -6.85 8.49
C LYS A 126 18.18 -8.19 7.89
N ASN A 127 18.60 -8.38 6.59
CA ASN A 127 18.61 -9.68 5.97
C ASN A 127 17.43 -10.56 6.36
N ILE A 128 16.29 -10.41 5.68
CA ILE A 128 15.29 -11.46 5.69
C ILE A 128 15.99 -12.81 5.45
N GLU A 129 17.01 -12.82 4.60
CA GLU A 129 17.84 -13.98 4.30
C GLU A 129 18.62 -14.50 5.54
N LYS A 130 18.92 -13.66 6.53
CA LYS A 130 19.68 -14.03 7.73
C LYS A 130 18.86 -14.09 9.02
N SER A 131 17.60 -13.69 8.99
CA SER A 131 16.76 -13.62 10.19
C SER A 131 15.89 -14.85 10.36
N ASN A 132 16.23 -15.69 11.33
CA ASN A 132 15.37 -16.80 11.78
C ASN A 132 13.97 -16.35 12.28
N LYS A 133 13.76 -15.06 12.50
CA LYS A 133 12.48 -14.50 12.96
C LYS A 133 11.41 -14.43 11.85
N HIS A 134 11.80 -14.54 10.58
CA HIS A 134 10.90 -14.43 9.46
C HIS A 134 10.78 -15.73 8.64
N LYS A 135 10.48 -16.85 9.29
CA LYS A 135 10.21 -18.14 8.62
C LYS A 135 9.22 -18.02 7.44
N ARG A 136 8.33 -17.02 7.50
CA ARG A 136 7.35 -16.73 6.43
C ARG A 136 8.01 -16.34 5.10
N PHE A 137 9.13 -15.63 5.17
CA PHE A 137 9.85 -15.17 3.98
C PHE A 137 10.90 -16.20 3.51
N SER A 138 11.38 -17.06 4.39
CA SER A 138 12.38 -18.06 4.02
C SER A 138 11.86 -19.02 2.95
N SER A 139 10.58 -19.42 3.03
CA SER A 139 9.94 -20.25 2.01
C SER A 139 9.82 -19.54 0.67
N PHE A 140 9.53 -18.24 0.68
CA PHE A 140 9.49 -17.42 -0.53
C PHE A 140 10.88 -17.31 -1.18
N LEU A 141 11.91 -17.02 -0.40
CA LEU A 141 13.28 -16.81 -0.91
C LEU A 141 13.87 -18.04 -1.63
N GLN A 142 13.38 -19.24 -1.31
CA GLN A 142 13.78 -20.48 -1.95
C GLN A 142 13.06 -20.76 -3.28
N THR A 143 12.07 -19.96 -3.65
CA THR A 143 11.23 -20.23 -4.83
C THR A 143 11.88 -19.82 -6.16
N LYS A 144 11.34 -20.37 -7.25
CA LYS A 144 11.66 -19.92 -8.60
C LYS A 144 11.29 -18.44 -8.79
N LEU A 145 10.17 -17.99 -8.22
CA LEU A 145 9.71 -16.62 -8.29
C LEU A 145 10.74 -15.65 -7.66
N ALA A 146 11.23 -15.94 -6.46
CA ALA A 146 12.25 -15.12 -5.82
C ALA A 146 13.53 -15.03 -6.67
N ARG A 147 14.00 -16.15 -7.21
CA ARG A 147 15.15 -16.17 -8.14
C ARG A 147 14.89 -15.37 -9.40
N HIS A 148 13.68 -15.45 -9.95
CA HIS A 148 13.28 -14.70 -11.13
C HIS A 148 13.25 -13.20 -10.85
N ILE A 149 12.74 -12.77 -9.70
CA ILE A 149 12.77 -11.36 -9.27
C ILE A 149 14.21 -10.87 -9.15
N LYS A 150 15.09 -11.61 -8.46
CA LYS A 150 16.51 -11.24 -8.32
C LYS A 150 17.22 -11.10 -9.67
N LYS A 151 16.96 -12.02 -10.60
CA LYS A 151 17.56 -11.97 -11.94
C LYS A 151 17.10 -10.75 -12.77
N ASN A 152 15.93 -10.21 -12.47
CA ASN A 152 15.31 -9.12 -13.23
C ASN A 152 15.43 -7.74 -12.57
N GLY A 153 16.15 -7.63 -11.50
CA GLY A 153 16.31 -6.32 -10.86
C GLY A 153 16.90 -6.38 -9.46
N PRO A 154 16.07 -6.47 -8.43
CA PRO A 154 16.55 -6.33 -7.06
C PRO A 154 17.44 -7.49 -6.63
N GLU A 155 18.65 -7.19 -6.22
CA GLU A 155 19.58 -8.19 -5.68
C GLU A 155 19.14 -8.69 -4.29
N ARG A 156 18.38 -7.89 -3.58
CA ARG A 156 17.96 -8.15 -2.20
C ARG A 156 16.46 -7.93 -2.03
N PHE A 157 15.85 -8.76 -1.20
CA PHE A 157 14.47 -8.55 -0.77
C PHE A 157 14.39 -7.65 0.44
N VAL A 158 13.42 -6.76 0.39
CA VAL A 158 13.16 -5.76 1.42
C VAL A 158 11.76 -5.99 1.97
N ALA A 159 11.58 -6.10 3.30
CA ALA A 159 10.27 -6.21 3.92
C ALA A 159 10.08 -5.27 5.10
N CYS A 160 8.88 -4.75 5.22
CA CYS A 160 8.40 -4.02 6.38
C CYS A 160 6.87 -4.12 6.40
N ALA A 161 6.25 -3.71 7.51
CA ALA A 161 4.81 -3.55 7.54
C ALA A 161 4.35 -2.65 6.39
N HIS A 162 3.27 -3.01 5.73
CA HIS A 162 2.76 -2.23 4.59
C HIS A 162 1.92 -1.02 5.03
N GLU A 163 1.42 -1.04 6.26
CA GLU A 163 0.67 0.07 6.83
C GLU A 163 1.57 1.29 7.03
N GLY A 164 1.17 2.40 6.46
CA GLY A 164 1.95 3.63 6.52
C GLY A 164 3.15 3.68 5.59
N LEU A 165 3.24 2.78 4.62
CA LEU A 165 4.21 2.89 3.53
C LEU A 165 3.89 4.09 2.65
N PHE A 166 4.95 4.83 2.33
CA PHE A 166 4.89 6.05 1.59
C PHE A 166 5.89 5.99 0.43
N PHE A 167 5.39 6.16 -0.79
CA PHE A 167 6.21 6.19 -2.00
C PHE A 167 6.05 7.54 -2.69
N ASP A 168 7.14 8.15 -3.12
CA ASP A 168 7.06 9.30 -4.03
C ASP A 168 6.62 8.86 -5.44
N SER A 169 6.20 9.80 -6.27
CA SER A 169 5.70 9.54 -7.62
C SER A 169 6.72 8.78 -8.48
N LYS A 170 8.00 9.11 -8.38
CA LYS A 170 9.09 8.44 -9.11
C LYS A 170 9.21 6.96 -8.74
N ASN A 171 9.07 6.65 -7.46
CA ASN A 171 9.07 5.26 -7.00
C ASN A 171 7.79 4.53 -7.42
N CYS A 172 6.67 5.22 -7.46
CA CYS A 172 5.42 4.70 -8.01
C CYS A 172 5.57 4.32 -9.49
N ASP A 173 6.21 5.17 -10.29
CA ASP A 173 6.53 4.87 -11.69
C ASP A 173 7.43 3.65 -11.79
N THR A 174 8.48 3.57 -10.97
CA THR A 174 9.37 2.41 -10.94
C THR A 174 8.63 1.10 -10.64
N ILE A 175 7.70 1.13 -9.68
CA ILE A 175 6.87 -0.04 -9.32
C ILE A 175 5.98 -0.44 -10.48
N CYS A 176 5.26 0.51 -11.08
CA CYS A 176 4.36 0.24 -12.19
C CYS A 176 5.12 -0.30 -13.40
N ASP A 177 6.18 0.37 -13.83
CA ASP A 177 6.98 -0.04 -14.99
C ASP A 177 7.59 -1.44 -14.80
N PHE A 178 8.03 -1.76 -13.58
CA PHE A 178 8.54 -3.09 -13.28
C PHE A 178 7.46 -4.16 -13.41
N LEU A 179 6.28 -3.94 -12.84
CA LEU A 179 5.18 -4.92 -12.84
C LEU A 179 4.49 -5.01 -14.21
N GLU A 180 4.37 -3.92 -14.94
CA GLU A 180 3.80 -3.89 -16.29
C GLU A 180 4.70 -4.61 -17.31
N SER A 181 6.01 -4.37 -17.25
CA SER A 181 6.97 -5.00 -18.15
C SER A 181 7.25 -6.48 -17.83
N ARG A 182 6.89 -6.94 -16.62
CA ARG A 182 7.15 -8.31 -16.15
C ARG A 182 5.87 -9.00 -15.68
N LYS A 183 4.91 -9.11 -16.59
CA LYS A 183 3.57 -9.67 -16.31
C LYS A 183 3.62 -11.03 -15.60
N ALA A 184 4.55 -11.92 -16.01
CA ALA A 184 4.69 -13.24 -15.38
C ALA A 184 5.04 -13.12 -13.87
N ILE A 185 6.00 -12.25 -13.52
CA ILE A 185 6.36 -11.99 -12.11
C ILE A 185 5.17 -11.39 -11.37
N ARG A 186 4.53 -10.38 -11.95
CA ARG A 186 3.34 -9.73 -11.38
C ARG A 186 2.24 -10.73 -11.06
N ASP A 187 1.88 -11.57 -12.02
CA ASP A 187 0.77 -12.50 -11.91
C ASP A 187 1.05 -13.61 -10.89
N GLU A 188 2.32 -14.03 -10.77
CA GLU A 188 2.75 -14.95 -9.72
C GLU A 188 2.73 -14.29 -8.33
N LEU A 189 3.20 -13.05 -8.18
CA LEU A 189 3.12 -12.28 -6.92
C LEU A 189 1.66 -12.13 -6.46
N PHE A 190 0.74 -11.84 -7.37
CA PHE A 190 -0.69 -11.67 -7.04
C PHE A 190 -1.39 -12.97 -6.62
N LYS A 191 -0.83 -14.11 -6.98
CA LYS A 191 -1.30 -15.45 -6.55
C LYS A 191 -0.55 -16.00 -5.34
N TRP A 192 0.53 -15.34 -4.93
CA TRP A 192 1.37 -15.84 -3.85
C TRP A 192 0.60 -15.89 -2.52
N LYS A 193 0.86 -16.90 -1.72
CA LYS A 193 0.35 -17.02 -0.35
C LYS A 193 1.37 -16.38 0.58
N TRP A 194 0.94 -15.72 1.66
CA TRP A 194 1.77 -15.11 2.69
C TRP A 194 2.38 -13.74 2.39
N CYS A 195 1.72 -12.71 2.89
CA CYS A 195 2.26 -11.38 3.19
C CYS A 195 3.16 -10.77 2.11
N VAL A 196 2.85 -11.01 0.83
CA VAL A 196 3.65 -10.47 -0.29
C VAL A 196 3.59 -8.94 -0.33
N GLU A 197 2.55 -8.34 0.19
CA GLU A 197 2.39 -6.89 0.35
C GLU A 197 3.42 -6.28 1.31
N GLU A 198 3.98 -7.08 2.21
CA GLU A 198 5.01 -6.62 3.15
C GLU A 198 6.40 -6.52 2.53
N PHE A 199 6.63 -7.01 1.32
CA PHE A 199 7.96 -6.96 0.70
C PHE A 199 7.99 -6.60 -0.79
N ALA A 200 6.94 -6.85 -1.57
CA ALA A 200 7.03 -6.75 -3.03
C ALA A 200 7.30 -5.32 -3.51
N LEU A 201 6.48 -4.35 -3.11
CA LEU A 201 6.62 -2.96 -3.57
C LEU A 201 7.93 -2.34 -3.09
N GLN A 202 8.29 -2.57 -1.82
CA GLN A 202 9.53 -2.09 -1.23
C GLN A 202 10.75 -2.68 -1.94
N THR A 203 10.72 -3.97 -2.25
CA THR A 203 11.78 -4.65 -2.99
C THR A 203 11.95 -4.09 -4.39
N ILE A 204 10.84 -3.88 -5.12
CA ILE A 204 10.88 -3.32 -6.47
C ILE A 204 11.39 -1.87 -6.43
N CYS A 205 10.93 -1.07 -5.48
CA CYS A 205 11.39 0.30 -5.28
C CYS A 205 12.91 0.35 -5.03
N SER A 206 13.46 -0.59 -4.27
CA SER A 206 14.88 -0.66 -3.95
C SER A 206 15.78 -0.93 -5.15
N PHE A 207 15.25 -1.48 -6.22
CA PHE A 207 16.01 -1.85 -7.41
C PHE A 207 16.69 -0.68 -8.12
N LYS A 208 16.08 0.49 -8.14
CA LYS A 208 16.66 1.71 -8.74
C LYS A 208 17.18 2.69 -7.70
N ASN A 209 17.70 2.21 -6.58
CA ASN A 209 18.09 3.03 -5.42
C ASN A 209 16.93 3.90 -4.91
N GLY A 210 15.71 3.45 -5.13
CA GLY A 210 14.51 4.12 -4.65
C GLY A 210 14.39 4.02 -3.13
N TYR A 211 13.72 5.00 -2.55
CA TYR A 211 13.44 5.07 -1.14
C TYR A 211 11.94 4.90 -0.92
N TYR A 212 11.59 4.27 0.16
CA TYR A 212 10.25 4.38 0.71
C TYR A 212 10.32 5.06 2.07
N TYR A 213 9.22 5.64 2.46
CA TYR A 213 9.08 6.28 3.75
C TYR A 213 8.08 5.48 4.60
N SER A 214 8.09 5.68 5.90
CA SER A 214 7.11 5.05 6.78
C SER A 214 6.67 6.05 7.85
N ILE A 215 5.37 6.22 7.95
CA ILE A 215 4.74 7.06 8.98
C ILE A 215 4.26 6.22 10.19
N GLY A 216 4.82 5.02 10.36
CA GLY A 216 4.39 4.08 11.40
C GLY A 216 4.33 4.64 12.83
N THR A 217 5.08 5.71 13.13
CA THR A 217 4.99 6.42 14.42
C THR A 217 3.78 7.34 14.55
N GLY A 218 3.05 7.59 13.47
CA GLY A 218 1.84 8.43 13.43
C GLY A 218 0.55 7.65 13.22
N LEU A 219 0.64 6.31 13.16
CA LEU A 219 -0.47 5.44 12.86
C LEU A 219 -0.68 4.39 13.94
N GLN A 220 -1.94 4.04 14.19
CA GLN A 220 -2.33 2.96 15.07
C GLN A 220 -3.32 2.03 14.36
N THR A 221 -3.12 0.72 14.53
CA THR A 221 -4.05 -0.30 14.01
C THR A 221 -5.02 -0.70 15.11
N TYR A 222 -6.30 -0.61 14.85
CA TYR A 222 -7.38 -0.94 15.78
C TYR A 222 -8.02 -2.30 15.47
N LYS A 223 -8.52 -2.96 16.50
CA LYS A 223 -9.50 -4.03 16.35
C LYS A 223 -10.89 -3.40 16.19
N ILE A 224 -11.80 -4.11 15.49
CA ILE A 224 -13.14 -3.60 15.17
C ILE A 224 -13.89 -3.10 16.42
N ASP A 225 -13.73 -3.79 17.56
CA ASP A 225 -14.44 -3.49 18.80
C ASP A 225 -13.86 -2.29 19.59
N ASN A 226 -12.74 -1.74 19.17
CA ASN A 226 -11.97 -0.73 19.91
C ASN A 226 -11.68 0.54 19.10
N VAL A 227 -12.51 0.86 18.10
CA VAL A 227 -12.37 2.11 17.34
C VAL A 227 -12.98 3.24 18.16
N PRO A 228 -12.22 4.33 18.45
CA PRO A 228 -12.73 5.47 19.19
C PRO A 228 -13.93 6.14 18.50
#